data_9c26a15828580598a3cf4195dcfe4e0e
#
_entry.id   9c26a15828580598a3cf4195dcfe4e0e
#
_cell.length_a   1.000
_cell.length_b   1.000
_cell.length_c   1.000
_cell.angle_alpha   90.00
_cell.angle_beta   90.00
_cell.angle_gamma   90.00
#
_symmetry.space_group_name_H-M   'P 1'
#
loop_
_entity.id
_entity.type
_entity.pdbx_description
1 polymer ?
#
loop_
_entity_poly.entity_id
_entity_poly.type
_entity_poly.pdbx_seq_one_letter_code
_entity_poly.pdbx_strand_id
1 'polypeptide(L)'
;QSPSSAASDVYKRQALVGMKVAATLNSTGSPSVFMHGSDALHGDMGILSNEDAVIFISKSGNNIETIELVKNLKKNKNIIIGLCSNKDSFLAKNSEYFIHTPIEKEACPHNLAPTTSSIIQMLVGDIIAITLMKLKNFDAKSFAKFHPSGSLGKKLTLTVDDILDNELRPMVSVNDTLKDAIDEISSKRLGATVIMNQKKIVGIITDGDIRRILSKHKDPLNLKISSLENKLPMIIDHEYLAFDALSLMNSKKISQLIVTKGG
;
A
#
# COMPACT_ATOMS: atom_id res chain seq x y z
N GLN A 1 -0.89 -41.51 21.17
CA GLN A 1 -0.09 -40.80 20.14
C GLN A 1 1.37 -40.89 20.49
N SER A 2 2.21 -41.28 19.54
CA SER A 2 3.68 -41.33 19.74
C SER A 2 4.26 -39.95 20.02
N PRO A 3 5.30 -39.83 20.86
CA PRO A 3 5.94 -38.52 21.17
C PRO A 3 6.39 -37.74 19.93
N SER A 4 6.62 -38.39 18.82
CA SER A 4 7.01 -37.79 17.54
C SER A 4 5.93 -36.87 16.90
N SER A 5 4.64 -37.18 17.10
CA SER A 5 3.56 -36.36 16.51
C SER A 5 3.35 -35.05 17.25
N ALA A 6 3.50 -35.04 18.57
CA ALA A 6 3.36 -33.81 19.37
C ALA A 6 4.54 -32.84 19.14
N ALA A 7 5.77 -33.34 18.99
CA ALA A 7 6.93 -32.53 18.66
C ALA A 7 6.77 -31.88 17.26
N SER A 8 6.33 -32.64 16.26
CA SER A 8 6.07 -32.13 14.89
C SER A 8 5.05 -30.97 14.86
N ASP A 9 4.00 -31.00 15.70
CA ASP A 9 2.98 -29.94 15.74
C ASP A 9 3.49 -28.63 16.38
N VAL A 10 4.38 -28.70 17.36
CA VAL A 10 4.99 -27.51 17.99
C VAL A 10 5.86 -26.77 16.98
N TYR A 11 6.62 -27.47 16.15
CA TYR A 11 7.46 -26.89 15.10
C TYR A 11 6.65 -26.19 14.01
N LYS A 12 5.56 -26.80 13.57
CA LYS A 12 4.68 -26.21 12.55
C LYS A 12 4.15 -24.84 12.94
N ARG A 13 3.81 -24.61 14.22
CA ARG A 13 3.23 -23.33 14.66
C ARG A 13 4.26 -22.20 14.73
N GLN A 14 5.48 -22.49 15.14
CA GLN A 14 6.57 -21.51 15.10
C GLN A 14 6.95 -21.16 13.67
N ALA A 15 6.91 -22.14 12.75
CA ALA A 15 7.09 -21.89 11.32
C ALA A 15 6.04 -20.92 10.77
N LEU A 16 4.76 -21.09 11.14
CA LEU A 16 3.68 -20.16 10.73
C LEU A 16 3.91 -18.75 11.27
N VAL A 17 4.42 -18.60 12.49
CA VAL A 17 4.82 -17.29 13.04
C VAL A 17 5.94 -16.69 12.21
N GLY A 18 6.97 -17.47 11.90
CA GLY A 18 8.09 -17.04 11.06
C GLY A 18 7.66 -16.60 9.65
N MET A 19 6.79 -17.37 9.01
CA MET A 19 6.20 -17.00 7.71
C MET A 19 5.44 -15.67 7.79
N LYS A 20 4.62 -15.49 8.83
CA LYS A 20 3.87 -14.25 9.04
C LYS A 20 4.79 -13.05 9.26
N VAL A 21 5.82 -13.20 10.06
CA VAL A 21 6.81 -12.14 10.33
C VAL A 21 7.55 -11.77 9.05
N ALA A 22 8.02 -12.75 8.28
CA ALA A 22 8.67 -12.50 6.99
C ALA A 22 7.73 -11.78 5.99
N ALA A 23 6.46 -12.19 5.92
CA ALA A 23 5.46 -11.52 5.09
C ALA A 23 5.24 -10.06 5.51
N THR A 24 5.19 -9.78 6.83
CA THR A 24 5.06 -8.41 7.35
C THR A 24 6.29 -7.57 7.01
N LEU A 25 7.49 -8.11 7.20
CA LEU A 25 8.75 -7.44 6.86
C LEU A 25 8.79 -7.08 5.37
N ASN A 26 8.45 -8.02 4.49
CA ASN A 26 8.38 -7.80 3.04
C ASN A 26 7.40 -6.68 2.69
N SER A 27 6.20 -6.72 3.26
CA SER A 27 5.15 -5.73 2.98
C SER A 27 5.49 -4.33 3.51
N THR A 28 6.41 -4.24 4.47
CA THR A 28 6.87 -2.98 5.09
C THR A 28 8.26 -2.53 4.65
N GLY A 29 8.77 -3.10 3.54
CA GLY A 29 10.01 -2.64 2.90
C GLY A 29 11.31 -3.22 3.48
N SER A 30 11.22 -4.35 4.18
CA SER A 30 12.38 -5.10 4.67
C SER A 30 12.38 -6.50 4.05
N PRO A 31 13.10 -6.70 2.93
CA PRO A 31 13.15 -7.99 2.25
C PRO A 31 13.54 -9.11 3.22
N SER A 32 12.75 -10.16 3.25
CA SER A 32 12.92 -11.26 4.20
C SER A 32 12.45 -12.57 3.58
N VAL A 33 13.14 -13.64 3.89
CA VAL A 33 12.78 -15.00 3.47
C VAL A 33 12.57 -15.85 4.71
N PHE A 34 11.48 -16.63 4.69
CA PHE A 34 11.26 -17.65 5.72
C PHE A 34 12.08 -18.89 5.39
N MET A 35 12.77 -19.42 6.40
CA MET A 35 13.54 -20.67 6.31
C MET A 35 13.14 -21.57 7.47
N HIS A 36 12.74 -22.81 7.18
CA HIS A 36 12.45 -23.78 8.21
C HIS A 36 13.76 -24.36 8.78
N GLY A 37 13.85 -24.51 10.10
CA GLY A 37 15.10 -24.96 10.74
C GLY A 37 15.62 -26.33 10.28
N SER A 38 14.73 -27.28 9.99
CA SER A 38 15.13 -28.58 9.43
C SER A 38 15.64 -28.45 8.00
N ASP A 39 14.94 -27.68 7.16
CA ASP A 39 15.27 -27.54 5.73
C ASP A 39 16.57 -26.76 5.56
N ALA A 40 16.83 -25.79 6.45
CA ALA A 40 18.10 -25.08 6.53
C ALA A 40 19.30 -26.02 6.65
N LEU A 41 19.21 -27.05 7.49
CA LEU A 41 20.30 -28.04 7.67
C LEU A 41 20.44 -28.99 6.47
N HIS A 42 19.48 -29.00 5.55
CA HIS A 42 19.46 -29.84 4.35
C HIS A 42 19.65 -29.08 3.04
N GLY A 43 20.11 -27.83 3.11
CA GLY A 43 20.52 -27.07 1.91
C GLY A 43 19.98 -25.64 1.83
N ASP A 44 18.86 -25.31 2.48
CA ASP A 44 18.24 -23.98 2.37
C ASP A 44 19.11 -22.86 2.96
N MET A 45 20.13 -23.19 3.76
CA MET A 45 21.17 -22.22 4.16
C MET A 45 21.86 -21.56 2.96
N GLY A 46 21.82 -22.16 1.78
CA GLY A 46 22.36 -21.60 0.55
C GLY A 46 21.73 -20.29 0.09
N ILE A 47 20.56 -19.93 0.62
CA ILE A 47 19.91 -18.64 0.36
C ILE A 47 20.55 -17.47 1.15
N LEU A 48 21.34 -17.76 2.18
CA LEU A 48 21.93 -16.75 3.07
C LEU A 48 23.24 -16.21 2.49
N SER A 49 23.38 -14.90 2.51
CA SER A 49 24.64 -14.22 2.36
C SER A 49 25.30 -13.97 3.73
N ASN A 50 26.59 -13.65 3.74
CA ASN A 50 27.28 -13.32 4.99
C ASN A 50 26.81 -12.00 5.62
N GLU A 51 26.11 -11.16 4.88
CA GLU A 51 25.58 -9.88 5.33
C GLU A 51 24.17 -10.00 5.93
N ASP A 52 23.54 -11.17 5.78
CA ASP A 52 22.17 -11.37 6.25
C ASP A 52 22.11 -11.57 7.77
N ALA A 53 21.12 -10.95 8.39
CA ALA A 53 20.76 -11.21 9.77
C ALA A 53 19.67 -12.29 9.84
N VAL A 54 19.84 -13.26 10.73
CA VAL A 54 18.90 -14.37 10.91
C VAL A 54 18.12 -14.18 12.21
N ILE A 55 16.79 -14.02 12.08
CA ILE A 55 15.87 -13.96 13.22
C ILE A 55 15.45 -15.39 13.56
N PHE A 56 15.90 -15.87 14.72
CA PHE A 56 15.55 -17.18 15.25
C PHE A 56 14.33 -17.09 16.17
N ILE A 57 13.27 -17.80 15.85
CA ILE A 57 12.05 -17.86 16.66
C ILE A 57 11.96 -19.25 17.30
N SER A 58 12.16 -19.34 18.61
CA SER A 58 12.09 -20.58 19.35
C SER A 58 11.53 -20.36 20.75
N LYS A 59 10.69 -21.26 21.27
CA LYS A 59 10.21 -21.19 22.65
C LYS A 59 11.31 -21.61 23.64
N SER A 60 11.91 -22.77 23.44
CA SER A 60 12.90 -23.35 24.34
C SER A 60 14.33 -22.87 24.05
N GLY A 61 14.68 -22.63 22.79
CA GLY A 61 16.02 -22.27 22.33
C GLY A 61 17.07 -23.36 22.48
N ASN A 62 16.68 -24.61 22.80
CA ASN A 62 17.57 -25.72 23.11
C ASN A 62 17.36 -26.96 22.27
N ASN A 63 16.55 -26.88 21.19
CA ASN A 63 16.34 -28.01 20.30
C ASN A 63 17.62 -28.34 19.54
N ILE A 64 17.82 -29.61 19.22
CA ILE A 64 19.02 -30.10 18.52
C ILE A 64 19.23 -29.30 17.21
N GLU A 65 18.19 -29.15 16.39
CA GLU A 65 18.24 -28.41 15.14
C GLU A 65 18.60 -26.93 15.37
N THR A 66 18.05 -26.29 16.42
CA THR A 66 18.42 -24.91 16.79
C THR A 66 19.91 -24.81 17.12
N ILE A 67 20.43 -25.76 17.91
CA ILE A 67 21.84 -25.80 18.31
C ILE A 67 22.75 -25.96 17.11
N GLU A 68 22.44 -26.91 16.22
CA GLU A 68 23.23 -27.18 15.01
C GLU A 68 23.22 -26.00 14.05
N LEU A 69 22.06 -25.43 13.81
CA LEU A 69 21.91 -24.32 12.88
C LEU A 69 22.61 -23.06 13.41
N VAL A 70 22.48 -22.73 14.70
CA VAL A 70 23.22 -21.62 15.32
C VAL A 70 24.74 -21.80 15.19
N LYS A 71 25.26 -23.02 15.39
CA LYS A 71 26.70 -23.32 15.21
C LYS A 71 27.15 -23.07 13.77
N ASN A 72 26.35 -23.45 12.79
CA ASN A 72 26.67 -23.25 11.37
C ASN A 72 26.61 -21.77 10.97
N LEU A 73 25.58 -21.05 11.41
CA LEU A 73 25.44 -19.61 11.15
C LEU A 73 26.62 -18.82 11.75
N LYS A 74 27.08 -19.18 12.93
CA LYS A 74 28.29 -18.57 13.54
C LYS A 74 29.55 -18.83 12.72
N LYS A 75 29.72 -20.02 12.16
CA LYS A 75 30.83 -20.30 11.25
C LYS A 75 30.79 -19.41 10.00
N ASN A 76 29.60 -19.16 9.50
CA ASN A 76 29.35 -18.29 8.34
C ASN A 76 29.39 -16.79 8.68
N LYS A 77 29.53 -16.44 9.98
CA LYS A 77 29.55 -15.06 10.50
C LYS A 77 28.24 -14.29 10.28
N ASN A 78 27.12 -14.97 10.13
CA ASN A 78 25.81 -14.33 10.09
C ASN A 78 25.44 -13.74 11.47
N ILE A 79 24.77 -12.61 11.47
CA ILE A 79 24.20 -12.00 12.69
C ILE A 79 22.98 -12.80 13.12
N ILE A 80 22.97 -13.25 14.37
CA ILE A 80 21.85 -14.03 14.94
C ILE A 80 21.07 -13.16 15.92
N ILE A 81 19.78 -13.02 15.67
CA ILE A 81 18.81 -12.35 16.53
C ILE A 81 17.90 -13.42 17.12
N GLY A 82 18.09 -13.76 18.40
CA GLY A 82 17.33 -14.81 19.06
C GLY A 82 16.05 -14.28 19.72
N LEU A 83 14.87 -14.81 19.33
CA LEU A 83 13.60 -14.63 20.05
C LEU A 83 13.29 -15.91 20.82
N CYS A 84 13.36 -15.86 22.17
CA CYS A 84 13.17 -17.07 22.96
C CYS A 84 12.60 -16.75 24.34
N SER A 85 11.82 -17.69 24.90
CA SER A 85 11.25 -17.57 26.25
C SER A 85 12.23 -17.97 27.35
N ASN A 86 13.28 -18.73 27.03
CA ASN A 86 14.30 -19.18 27.98
C ASN A 86 15.59 -18.37 27.78
N LYS A 87 15.87 -17.46 28.74
CA LYS A 87 17.09 -16.62 28.75
C LYS A 87 18.39 -17.41 28.94
N ASP A 88 18.30 -18.62 29.51
CA ASP A 88 19.46 -19.48 29.79
C ASP A 88 19.70 -20.52 28.69
N SER A 89 18.92 -20.44 27.58
CA SER A 89 19.02 -21.35 26.45
C SER A 89 20.32 -21.21 25.66
N PHE A 90 20.62 -22.24 24.87
CA PHE A 90 21.75 -22.20 23.94
C PHE A 90 21.59 -21.05 22.92
N LEU A 91 20.38 -20.86 22.39
CA LEU A 91 20.07 -19.75 21.45
C LEU A 91 20.37 -18.39 22.11
N ALA A 92 19.90 -18.16 23.35
CA ALA A 92 20.11 -16.89 24.05
C ALA A 92 21.58 -16.57 24.24
N LYS A 93 22.37 -17.58 24.65
CA LYS A 93 23.83 -17.44 24.93
C LYS A 93 24.67 -17.28 23.66
N ASN A 94 24.12 -17.63 22.50
CA ASN A 94 24.86 -17.65 21.24
C ASN A 94 24.33 -16.68 20.20
N SER A 95 23.33 -15.86 20.53
CA SER A 95 22.82 -14.76 19.68
C SER A 95 23.62 -13.49 19.92
N GLU A 96 23.89 -12.72 18.88
CA GLU A 96 24.46 -11.36 18.95
C GLU A 96 23.45 -10.39 19.57
N TYR A 97 22.17 -10.57 19.25
CA TYR A 97 21.05 -9.84 19.85
C TYR A 97 20.03 -10.82 20.38
N PHE A 98 19.61 -10.64 21.61
CA PHE A 98 18.63 -11.51 22.25
C PHE A 98 17.41 -10.73 22.70
N ILE A 99 16.23 -11.15 22.24
CA ILE A 99 14.95 -10.59 22.64
C ILE A 99 14.24 -11.63 23.49
N HIS A 100 14.16 -11.35 24.79
CA HIS A 100 13.47 -12.22 25.74
C HIS A 100 11.95 -12.09 25.58
N THR A 101 11.29 -13.21 25.32
CA THR A 101 9.83 -13.32 25.21
C THR A 101 9.27 -14.19 26.34
N PRO A 102 9.30 -13.69 27.61
CA PRO A 102 8.94 -14.51 28.76
C PRO A 102 7.47 -14.91 28.72
N ILE A 103 7.21 -16.16 29.07
CA ILE A 103 5.86 -16.68 29.31
C ILE A 103 5.88 -17.54 30.59
N GLU A 104 4.87 -17.38 31.42
CA GLU A 104 4.70 -18.25 32.60
C GLU A 104 4.07 -19.58 32.18
N LYS A 105 3.00 -19.51 31.39
CA LYS A 105 2.26 -20.69 30.89
C LYS A 105 1.58 -20.41 29.56
N GLU A 106 1.32 -21.50 28.84
CA GLU A 106 0.45 -21.45 27.67
C GLU A 106 -1.02 -21.29 28.10
N ALA A 107 -1.86 -20.66 27.26
CA ALA A 107 -3.29 -20.55 27.52
C ALA A 107 -4.02 -21.91 27.42
N CYS A 108 -3.38 -22.90 26.81
CA CYS A 108 -3.86 -24.28 26.77
C CYS A 108 -4.01 -24.85 28.18
N PRO A 109 -5.14 -25.49 28.54
CA PRO A 109 -5.37 -26.06 29.88
C PRO A 109 -4.27 -27.02 30.36
N HIS A 110 -3.61 -27.70 29.44
CA HIS A 110 -2.54 -28.64 29.75
C HIS A 110 -1.14 -28.03 29.64
N ASN A 111 -1.02 -26.74 29.35
CA ASN A 111 0.25 -26.04 29.12
C ASN A 111 1.12 -26.67 28.02
N LEU A 112 0.51 -27.34 27.04
CA LEU A 112 1.21 -28.09 25.98
C LEU A 112 1.16 -27.38 24.63
N ALA A 113 -0.02 -26.93 24.22
CA ALA A 113 -0.21 -26.31 22.90
C ALA A 113 0.36 -24.90 22.88
N PRO A 114 1.25 -24.56 21.92
CA PRO A 114 1.76 -23.20 21.76
C PRO A 114 0.62 -22.24 21.44
N THR A 115 0.34 -21.33 22.35
CA THR A 115 -0.74 -20.33 22.29
C THR A 115 -0.16 -18.98 22.68
N THR A 116 0.04 -18.74 23.97
CA THR A 116 0.65 -17.51 24.50
C THR A 116 2.02 -17.24 23.89
N SER A 117 2.87 -18.26 23.79
CA SER A 117 4.20 -18.13 23.18
C SER A 117 4.13 -17.69 21.71
N SER A 118 3.23 -18.26 20.93
CA SER A 118 3.07 -17.91 19.51
C SER A 118 2.59 -16.48 19.32
N ILE A 119 1.65 -16.01 20.15
CA ILE A 119 1.14 -14.64 20.09
C ILE A 119 2.23 -13.63 20.43
N ILE A 120 3.00 -13.87 21.49
CA ILE A 120 4.09 -12.96 21.91
C ILE A 120 5.17 -12.91 20.83
N GLN A 121 5.58 -14.05 20.28
CA GLN A 121 6.59 -14.10 19.23
C GLN A 121 6.12 -13.37 17.96
N MET A 122 4.85 -13.52 17.59
CA MET A 122 4.27 -12.81 16.45
C MET A 122 4.20 -11.29 16.70
N LEU A 123 3.78 -10.87 17.90
CA LEU A 123 3.74 -9.47 18.30
C LEU A 123 5.14 -8.82 18.25
N VAL A 124 6.15 -9.50 18.77
CA VAL A 124 7.54 -9.01 18.73
C VAL A 124 8.02 -8.90 17.28
N GLY A 125 7.70 -9.87 16.43
CA GLY A 125 8.00 -9.80 14.99
C GLY A 125 7.38 -8.58 14.31
N ASP A 126 6.12 -8.25 14.63
CA ASP A 126 5.47 -7.05 14.12
C ASP A 126 6.10 -5.76 14.66
N ILE A 127 6.48 -5.73 15.94
CA ILE A 127 7.21 -4.59 16.53
C ILE A 127 8.52 -4.36 15.78
N ILE A 128 9.29 -5.41 15.46
CA ILE A 128 10.51 -5.31 14.66
C ILE A 128 10.19 -4.72 13.29
N ALA A 129 9.18 -5.24 12.59
CA ALA A 129 8.81 -4.76 11.26
C ALA A 129 8.42 -3.27 11.26
N ILE A 130 7.59 -2.84 12.22
CA ILE A 130 7.16 -1.44 12.35
C ILE A 130 8.32 -0.52 12.77
N THR A 131 9.24 -1.03 13.60
CA THR A 131 10.44 -0.27 13.98
C THR A 131 11.35 -0.03 12.78
N LEU A 132 11.59 -1.07 11.98
CA LEU A 132 12.37 -0.96 10.73
C LEU A 132 11.68 -0.03 9.72
N MET A 133 10.37 -0.12 9.59
CA MET A 133 9.56 0.79 8.77
C MET A 133 9.79 2.26 9.15
N LYS A 134 9.81 2.58 10.44
CA LYS A 134 10.12 3.92 10.94
C LYS A 134 11.56 4.34 10.64
N LEU A 135 12.54 3.48 10.91
CA LEU A 135 13.95 3.76 10.68
C LEU A 135 14.27 3.98 9.19
N LYS A 136 13.55 3.32 8.30
CA LYS A 136 13.69 3.45 6.83
C LYS A 136 12.87 4.59 6.23
N ASN A 137 12.13 5.36 7.04
CA ASN A 137 11.18 6.38 6.56
C ASN A 137 10.21 5.82 5.50
N PHE A 138 9.76 4.58 5.70
CA PHE A 138 8.85 3.90 4.78
C PHE A 138 7.44 4.49 4.90
N ASP A 139 7.07 5.30 3.91
CA ASP A 139 5.83 6.06 3.90
C ASP A 139 4.68 5.31 3.18
N ALA A 140 3.51 5.96 3.13
CA ALA A 140 2.33 5.42 2.47
C ALA A 140 2.53 5.20 0.96
N LYS A 141 3.34 6.05 0.30
CA LYS A 141 3.66 5.88 -1.13
C LYS A 141 4.53 4.64 -1.35
N SER A 142 5.49 4.41 -0.47
CA SER A 142 6.32 3.20 -0.47
C SER A 142 5.48 1.95 -0.25
N PHE A 143 4.50 2.00 0.70
CA PHE A 143 3.57 0.90 0.94
C PHE A 143 2.71 0.59 -0.30
N ALA A 144 2.24 1.61 -1.01
CA ALA A 144 1.45 1.46 -2.23
C ALA A 144 2.20 0.72 -3.34
N LYS A 145 3.52 0.93 -3.48
CA LYS A 145 4.36 0.23 -4.46
C LYS A 145 4.38 -1.29 -4.25
N PHE A 146 4.30 -1.75 -3.00
CA PHE A 146 4.26 -3.18 -2.67
C PHE A 146 2.83 -3.76 -2.69
N HIS A 147 1.80 -2.90 -2.72
CA HIS A 147 0.39 -3.29 -2.69
C HIS A 147 -0.43 -2.65 -3.83
N PRO A 148 0.01 -2.74 -5.11
CA PRO A 148 -0.57 -1.96 -6.22
C PRO A 148 -2.05 -2.30 -6.50
N SER A 149 -2.46 -3.54 -6.25
CA SER A 149 -3.82 -4.01 -6.55
C SER A 149 -4.83 -3.74 -5.43
N GLY A 150 -4.38 -3.34 -4.25
CA GLY A 150 -5.26 -3.08 -3.11
C GLY A 150 -5.99 -1.73 -3.23
N SER A 151 -7.14 -1.61 -2.56
CA SER A 151 -7.89 -0.34 -2.51
C SER A 151 -7.04 0.83 -1.98
N LEU A 152 -6.16 0.56 -1.02
CA LEU A 152 -5.22 1.54 -0.49
C LEU A 152 -4.14 1.90 -1.51
N GLY A 153 -3.60 0.90 -2.25
CA GLY A 153 -2.63 1.12 -3.32
C GLY A 153 -3.21 2.04 -4.40
N LYS A 154 -4.39 1.71 -4.91
CA LYS A 154 -5.08 2.54 -5.92
C LYS A 154 -5.33 3.97 -5.44
N LYS A 155 -5.71 4.16 -4.17
CA LYS A 155 -5.90 5.51 -3.60
C LYS A 155 -4.64 6.37 -3.66
N LEU A 156 -3.48 5.76 -3.52
CA LEU A 156 -2.20 6.45 -3.37
C LEU A 156 -1.39 6.53 -4.68
N THR A 157 -1.83 5.84 -5.74
CA THR A 157 -1.07 5.77 -7.00
C THR A 157 -1.88 6.13 -8.23
N LEU A 158 -3.21 5.94 -8.22
CA LEU A 158 -4.05 6.23 -9.39
C LEU A 158 -4.12 7.73 -9.63
N THR A 159 -3.57 8.18 -10.75
CA THR A 159 -3.63 9.58 -11.18
C THR A 159 -4.87 9.87 -12.02
N VAL A 160 -5.15 11.13 -12.22
CA VAL A 160 -6.23 11.55 -13.13
C VAL A 160 -5.87 11.15 -14.56
N ASP A 161 -4.61 11.22 -14.96
CA ASP A 161 -4.15 10.81 -16.31
C ASP A 161 -4.42 9.33 -16.61
N ASP A 162 -4.38 8.46 -15.59
CA ASP A 162 -4.65 7.02 -15.74
C ASP A 162 -6.13 6.69 -16.07
N ILE A 163 -7.04 7.63 -15.83
CA ILE A 163 -8.49 7.46 -16.03
C ILE A 163 -9.09 8.38 -17.09
N LEU A 164 -8.30 9.35 -17.58
CA LEU A 164 -8.76 10.25 -18.62
C LEU A 164 -8.82 9.57 -19.99
N ASP A 165 -9.92 9.82 -20.71
CA ASP A 165 -9.96 9.59 -22.14
C ASP A 165 -9.38 10.82 -22.85
N ASN A 166 -8.14 10.72 -23.29
CA ASN A 166 -7.41 11.82 -23.93
C ASN A 166 -7.96 12.22 -25.30
N GLU A 167 -8.87 11.46 -25.90
CA GLU A 167 -9.54 11.79 -27.16
C GLU A 167 -10.77 12.68 -26.94
N LEU A 168 -11.32 12.66 -25.72
CA LEU A 168 -12.51 13.44 -25.37
C LEU A 168 -12.11 14.80 -24.77
N ARG A 169 -11.87 15.79 -25.64
CA ARG A 169 -11.52 17.17 -25.24
C ARG A 169 -12.60 18.14 -25.68
N PRO A 170 -13.70 18.31 -24.92
CA PRO A 170 -14.77 19.22 -25.30
C PRO A 170 -14.30 20.68 -25.19
N MET A 171 -14.21 21.37 -26.33
CA MET A 171 -13.74 22.75 -26.39
C MET A 171 -14.53 23.54 -27.40
N VAL A 172 -14.86 24.79 -27.04
CA VAL A 172 -15.47 25.79 -27.92
C VAL A 172 -14.71 27.11 -27.84
N SER A 173 -14.78 27.89 -28.88
CA SER A 173 -14.20 29.24 -28.91
C SER A 173 -15.15 30.26 -28.28
N VAL A 174 -14.62 31.37 -27.75
CA VAL A 174 -15.43 32.53 -27.36
C VAL A 174 -16.25 33.12 -28.48
N ASN A 175 -15.87 32.86 -29.75
CA ASN A 175 -16.58 33.34 -30.95
C ASN A 175 -17.69 32.40 -31.45
N ASP A 176 -17.76 31.20 -30.89
CA ASP A 176 -18.78 30.23 -31.22
C ASP A 176 -20.13 30.60 -30.59
N THR A 177 -21.17 29.88 -30.97
CA THR A 177 -22.54 30.09 -30.47
C THR A 177 -22.88 29.11 -29.36
N LEU A 178 -23.98 29.39 -28.64
CA LEU A 178 -24.50 28.44 -27.66
C LEU A 178 -24.88 27.10 -28.30
N LYS A 179 -25.34 27.12 -29.56
CA LYS A 179 -25.64 25.90 -30.33
C LYS A 179 -24.39 25.04 -30.47
N ASP A 180 -23.26 25.64 -30.86
CA ASP A 180 -21.99 24.91 -31.02
C ASP A 180 -21.55 24.27 -29.69
N ALA A 181 -21.75 24.96 -28.54
CA ALA A 181 -21.48 24.40 -27.24
C ALA A 181 -22.39 23.21 -26.89
N ILE A 182 -23.68 23.28 -27.24
CA ILE A 182 -24.62 22.18 -27.03
C ILE A 182 -24.22 20.97 -27.89
N ASP A 183 -23.85 21.18 -29.13
CA ASP A 183 -23.46 20.12 -30.06
C ASP A 183 -22.16 19.45 -29.57
N GLU A 184 -21.17 20.23 -29.07
CA GLU A 184 -19.93 19.71 -28.52
C GLU A 184 -20.17 18.87 -27.25
N ILE A 185 -20.95 19.38 -26.28
CA ILE A 185 -21.31 18.65 -25.06
C ILE A 185 -22.04 17.34 -25.38
N SER A 186 -23.00 17.42 -26.33
CA SER A 186 -23.82 16.26 -26.76
C SER A 186 -22.95 15.18 -27.40
N SER A 187 -22.01 15.58 -28.28
CA SER A 187 -21.13 14.65 -28.98
C SER A 187 -20.15 13.96 -28.02
N LYS A 188 -19.55 14.70 -27.08
CA LYS A 188 -18.54 14.21 -26.15
C LYS A 188 -19.13 13.57 -24.89
N ARG A 189 -20.39 13.84 -24.54
CA ARG A 189 -21.15 13.27 -23.41
C ARG A 189 -20.52 13.49 -22.04
N LEU A 190 -19.75 14.55 -21.87
CA LEU A 190 -19.08 14.88 -20.59
C LEU A 190 -19.85 15.92 -19.76
N GLY A 191 -21.01 16.39 -20.24
CA GLY A 191 -21.88 17.32 -19.51
C GLY A 191 -21.34 18.74 -19.34
N ALA A 192 -20.20 19.04 -19.99
CA ALA A 192 -19.58 20.36 -19.99
C ALA A 192 -18.65 20.53 -21.19
N THR A 193 -18.38 21.78 -21.58
CA THR A 193 -17.35 22.15 -22.55
C THR A 193 -16.52 23.32 -22.04
N VAL A 194 -15.22 23.33 -22.38
CA VAL A 194 -14.28 24.38 -22.00
C VAL A 194 -14.36 25.52 -23.02
N ILE A 195 -14.38 26.75 -22.54
CA ILE A 195 -14.34 27.92 -23.40
C ILE A 195 -12.89 28.36 -23.58
N MET A 196 -12.45 28.40 -24.81
CA MET A 196 -11.11 28.82 -25.22
C MET A 196 -11.10 30.19 -25.84
N ASN A 197 -10.17 31.03 -25.43
CA ASN A 197 -9.78 32.23 -26.18
C ASN A 197 -8.32 32.03 -26.64
N GLN A 198 -8.17 31.74 -27.95
CA GLN A 198 -6.90 31.27 -28.50
C GLN A 198 -6.40 30.00 -27.77
N LYS A 199 -5.31 30.11 -27.00
CA LYS A 199 -4.72 29.01 -26.23
C LYS A 199 -5.04 29.08 -24.72
N LYS A 200 -5.90 30.01 -24.28
CA LYS A 200 -6.20 30.21 -22.87
C LYS A 200 -7.61 29.70 -22.53
N ILE A 201 -7.74 28.98 -21.45
CA ILE A 201 -9.03 28.63 -20.87
C ILE A 201 -9.61 29.88 -20.22
N VAL A 202 -10.78 30.31 -20.67
CA VAL A 202 -11.46 31.52 -20.17
C VAL A 202 -12.79 31.22 -19.49
N GLY A 203 -13.26 29.97 -19.56
CA GLY A 203 -14.50 29.59 -18.91
C GLY A 203 -14.87 28.13 -19.11
N ILE A 204 -16.01 27.76 -18.57
CA ILE A 204 -16.67 26.47 -18.73
C ILE A 204 -18.18 26.69 -18.88
N ILE A 205 -18.82 25.92 -19.76
CA ILE A 205 -20.27 25.83 -19.88
C ILE A 205 -20.68 24.41 -19.53
N THR A 206 -21.62 24.27 -18.62
CA THR A 206 -22.18 22.97 -18.21
C THR A 206 -23.63 22.82 -18.69
N ASP A 207 -24.19 21.61 -18.68
CA ASP A 207 -25.60 21.36 -18.95
C ASP A 207 -26.54 22.20 -18.08
N GLY A 208 -26.13 22.47 -16.84
CA GLY A 208 -26.88 23.34 -15.93
C GLY A 208 -26.88 24.81 -16.38
N ASP A 209 -25.76 25.30 -16.94
CA ASP A 209 -25.68 26.66 -17.49
C ASP A 209 -26.52 26.78 -18.73
N ILE A 210 -26.46 25.80 -19.66
CA ILE A 210 -27.27 25.74 -20.85
C ILE A 210 -28.75 25.85 -20.49
N ARG A 211 -29.26 25.03 -19.58
CA ARG A 211 -30.65 25.08 -19.14
C ARG A 211 -31.08 26.45 -18.62
N ARG A 212 -30.20 27.12 -17.87
CA ARG A 212 -30.45 28.47 -17.34
C ARG A 212 -30.49 29.51 -18.47
N ILE A 213 -29.60 29.40 -19.46
CA ILE A 213 -29.54 30.32 -20.59
C ILE A 213 -30.79 30.16 -21.49
N LEU A 214 -31.16 28.91 -21.80
CA LEU A 214 -32.36 28.61 -22.60
C LEU A 214 -33.64 29.17 -21.97
N SER A 215 -33.75 29.20 -20.64
CA SER A 215 -34.92 29.74 -19.94
C SER A 215 -35.01 31.28 -19.91
N LYS A 216 -33.88 31.97 -20.12
CA LYS A 216 -33.79 33.44 -19.96
C LYS A 216 -33.86 34.23 -21.26
N HIS A 217 -33.54 33.60 -22.40
CA HIS A 217 -33.39 34.29 -23.69
C HIS A 217 -34.43 33.83 -24.69
N LYS A 218 -34.91 34.75 -25.55
CA LYS A 218 -35.92 34.43 -26.63
C LYS A 218 -35.30 33.67 -27.80
N ASP A 219 -34.04 33.96 -28.15
CA ASP A 219 -33.28 33.27 -29.19
C ASP A 219 -31.90 32.86 -28.62
N PRO A 220 -31.85 31.81 -27.77
CA PRO A 220 -30.66 31.45 -27.07
C PRO A 220 -29.60 30.77 -27.92
N LEU A 221 -29.99 30.05 -28.99
CA LEU A 221 -29.07 29.22 -29.77
C LEU A 221 -28.04 30.03 -30.55
N ASN A 222 -28.43 31.24 -30.99
CA ASN A 222 -27.56 32.14 -31.75
C ASN A 222 -26.70 33.09 -30.86
N LEU A 223 -26.82 33.00 -29.55
CA LEU A 223 -26.02 33.83 -28.66
C LEU A 223 -24.53 33.44 -28.77
N LYS A 224 -23.69 34.46 -28.92
CA LYS A 224 -22.23 34.27 -28.85
C LYS A 224 -21.80 33.92 -27.47
N ILE A 225 -20.86 32.96 -27.33
CA ILE A 225 -20.31 32.52 -26.04
C ILE A 225 -19.63 33.71 -25.33
N SER A 226 -19.01 34.62 -26.09
CA SER A 226 -18.41 35.85 -25.53
C SER A 226 -19.40 36.79 -24.84
N SER A 227 -20.70 36.69 -25.14
CA SER A 227 -21.76 37.51 -24.49
C SER A 227 -22.33 36.87 -23.23
N LEU A 228 -21.95 35.62 -22.94
CA LEU A 228 -22.42 34.88 -21.76
C LEU A 228 -21.54 35.16 -20.53
N GLU A 229 -22.17 35.13 -19.37
CA GLU A 229 -21.42 35.21 -18.09
C GLU A 229 -20.69 33.88 -17.88
N ASN A 230 -19.37 33.89 -18.05
CA ASN A 230 -18.54 32.69 -17.97
C ASN A 230 -17.91 32.57 -16.58
N LYS A 231 -18.00 31.39 -15.99
CA LYS A 231 -17.31 31.05 -14.75
C LYS A 231 -15.97 30.40 -15.07
N LEU A 232 -14.92 30.80 -14.35
CA LEU A 232 -13.63 30.12 -14.45
C LEU A 232 -13.80 28.68 -13.91
N PRO A 233 -13.34 27.66 -14.64
CA PRO A 233 -13.36 26.31 -14.16
C PRO A 233 -12.34 26.08 -13.06
N MET A 234 -12.55 25.06 -12.24
CA MET A 234 -11.51 24.55 -11.38
C MET A 234 -10.58 23.65 -12.20
N ILE A 235 -9.29 23.97 -12.15
CA ILE A 235 -8.25 23.29 -12.94
C ILE A 235 -7.36 22.50 -11.99
N ILE A 236 -6.99 21.29 -12.40
CA ILE A 236 -6.02 20.44 -11.72
C ILE A 236 -4.98 19.94 -12.72
N ASP A 237 -3.83 19.52 -12.21
CA ASP A 237 -2.81 18.89 -13.04
C ASP A 237 -3.16 17.41 -13.30
N HIS A 238 -2.70 16.86 -14.43
CA HIS A 238 -2.93 15.47 -14.82
C HIS A 238 -2.33 14.45 -13.86
N GLU A 239 -1.25 14.81 -13.16
CA GLU A 239 -0.63 13.97 -12.11
C GLU A 239 -1.38 14.00 -10.77
N TYR A 240 -2.45 14.80 -10.67
CA TYR A 240 -3.26 14.84 -9.45
C TYR A 240 -3.88 13.47 -9.15
N LEU A 241 -3.89 13.05 -7.88
CA LEU A 241 -4.46 11.77 -7.52
C LEU A 241 -5.97 11.74 -7.77
N ALA A 242 -6.47 10.70 -8.42
CA ALA A 242 -7.88 10.57 -8.79
C ALA A 242 -8.83 10.62 -7.57
N PHE A 243 -8.42 10.05 -6.43
CA PHE A 243 -9.20 10.11 -5.19
C PHE A 243 -9.21 11.50 -4.55
N ASP A 244 -8.14 12.25 -4.68
CA ASP A 244 -8.09 13.65 -4.21
C ASP A 244 -8.92 14.55 -5.12
N ALA A 245 -8.92 14.30 -6.44
CA ALA A 245 -9.80 14.96 -7.40
C ALA A 245 -11.28 14.73 -7.06
N LEU A 246 -11.68 13.49 -6.77
CA LEU A 246 -13.03 13.16 -6.33
C LEU A 246 -13.40 13.85 -5.02
N SER A 247 -12.49 13.88 -4.06
CA SER A 247 -12.69 14.57 -2.77
C SER A 247 -12.85 16.07 -2.97
N LEU A 248 -12.08 16.66 -3.88
CA LEU A 248 -12.20 18.07 -4.25
C LEU A 248 -13.55 18.37 -4.90
N MET A 249 -14.00 17.54 -5.86
CA MET A 249 -15.31 17.67 -6.51
C MET A 249 -16.45 17.63 -5.46
N ASN A 250 -16.40 16.67 -4.54
CA ASN A 250 -17.41 16.55 -3.48
C ASN A 250 -17.42 17.77 -2.55
N SER A 251 -16.24 18.23 -2.10
CA SER A 251 -16.12 19.38 -1.20
C SER A 251 -16.62 20.69 -1.81
N LYS A 252 -16.37 20.85 -3.12
CA LYS A 252 -16.78 22.03 -3.89
C LYS A 252 -18.17 21.89 -4.51
N LYS A 253 -18.82 20.73 -4.39
CA LYS A 253 -20.12 20.41 -4.98
C LYS A 253 -20.16 20.66 -6.50
N ILE A 254 -19.10 20.25 -7.19
CA ILE A 254 -18.96 20.32 -8.65
C ILE A 254 -18.88 18.94 -9.26
N SER A 255 -19.32 18.80 -10.52
CA SER A 255 -19.36 17.52 -11.24
C SER A 255 -18.21 17.38 -12.26
N GLN A 256 -17.49 18.45 -12.53
CA GLN A 256 -16.40 18.46 -13.51
C GLN A 256 -15.19 19.20 -12.96
N LEU A 257 -14.01 18.71 -13.33
CA LEU A 257 -12.71 19.36 -13.18
C LEU A 257 -12.04 19.44 -14.55
N ILE A 258 -11.37 20.54 -14.82
CA ILE A 258 -10.56 20.65 -16.03
C ILE A 258 -9.16 20.18 -15.72
N VAL A 259 -8.63 19.31 -16.56
CA VAL A 259 -7.30 18.73 -16.40
C VAL A 259 -6.36 19.35 -17.43
N THR A 260 -5.19 19.78 -16.98
CA THR A 260 -4.14 20.33 -17.85
C THR A 260 -2.84 19.56 -17.67
N LYS A 261 -2.01 19.61 -18.71
CA LYS A 261 -0.62 19.09 -18.66
C LYS A 261 0.34 20.27 -18.71
N GLY A 262 1.03 20.51 -17.59
CA GLY A 262 2.10 21.50 -17.52
C GLY A 262 1.65 22.96 -17.44
N GLY A 263 0.51 23.24 -16.81
CA GLY A 263 0.04 24.61 -16.50
C GLY A 263 -0.90 25.21 -17.52
#